data_1df9b3fac3db0368aaa4eec3f3ef1b45
#
_entry.id   1df9b3fac3db0368aaa4eec3f3ef1b45
#
_cell.length_a   1.000
_cell.length_b   1.000
_cell.length_c   1.000
_cell.angle_alpha   90.00
_cell.angle_beta   90.00
_cell.angle_gamma   90.00
#
_symmetry.space_group_name_H-M   'P 1'
#
loop_
_entity.id
_entity.type
_entity.pdbx_description
1 polymer ?
#
loop_
_entity_poly.entity_id
_entity_poly.type
_entity_poly.pdbx_seq_one_letter_code
_entity_poly.pdbx_strand_id
1 'polypeptide(L)'
;GCNLVVSHHPLIFKGLRRIAGSTVTERAAMAAIRSGIAVYSAHTSLDSTMGGVSYAMASRLGAEVERVLVPSELQFKRISVTCPRELAASVRLVLLDHDAGTEPCSDNSSLSPTAPVADTDSAVSYYDCEEESLPKSPGPEPGVVDIRHTALTRVEAVVPAWKCAGLAASVTEIPGAESAKIDILPLDNQPANLGLGVLASFPQPVSMAELADKIKKEFGCRAIRVSAAYAPDAKVRRIALCGGAGGEFIGKARSAGAQAYISADIRYHDFADNRSGMAIFDIGHFESESCAKDIFYHVLTNKFANFAVYYSEIESNPVKYL
;
A
#
# COMPACT_ATOMS: atom_id res chain seq x y z
N GLY A 1 -13.79 13.84 24.78
CA GLY A 1 -12.68 14.16 23.88
C GLY A 1 -12.06 12.92 23.30
N CYS A 2 -11.42 13.04 22.15
CA CYS A 2 -10.69 11.94 21.51
C CYS A 2 -9.28 11.85 22.10
N ASN A 3 -8.74 10.65 22.22
CA ASN A 3 -7.36 10.37 22.64
C ASN A 3 -6.46 9.90 21.48
N LEU A 4 -7.03 9.73 20.29
CA LEU A 4 -6.32 9.40 19.06
C LEU A 4 -6.86 10.27 17.91
N VAL A 5 -5.95 10.82 17.10
CA VAL A 5 -6.24 11.47 15.81
C VAL A 5 -5.63 10.62 14.71
N VAL A 6 -6.46 10.27 13.72
CA VAL A 6 -6.01 9.60 12.50
C VAL A 6 -6.11 10.59 11.35
N SER A 7 -5.01 10.80 10.62
CA SER A 7 -4.93 11.75 9.52
C SER A 7 -4.28 11.13 8.29
N HIS A 8 -4.56 11.69 7.11
CA HIS A 8 -3.85 11.33 5.89
C HIS A 8 -2.45 11.94 5.90
N HIS A 9 -2.36 13.27 5.94
CA HIS A 9 -1.08 13.95 6.03
C HIS A 9 -0.48 13.88 7.43
N PRO A 10 0.85 13.67 7.55
CA PRO A 10 1.52 13.67 8.83
C PRO A 10 1.54 15.08 9.44
N LEU A 11 1.24 15.16 10.73
CA LEU A 11 1.36 16.40 11.48
C LEU A 11 2.79 16.97 11.41
N ILE A 12 3.79 16.10 11.44
CA ILE A 12 5.21 16.46 11.35
C ILE A 12 5.78 15.85 10.07
N PHE A 13 5.75 16.61 8.97
CA PHE A 13 6.30 16.16 7.69
C PHE A 13 7.83 16.23 7.65
N LYS A 14 8.40 17.27 8.23
CA LYS A 14 9.86 17.43 8.39
C LYS A 14 10.19 17.47 9.88
N GLY A 15 11.21 16.73 10.30
CA GLY A 15 11.63 16.67 11.69
C GLY A 15 11.72 18.06 12.35
N LEU A 16 11.12 18.21 13.54
CA LEU A 16 11.18 19.44 14.31
C LEU A 16 12.56 19.60 14.94
N ARG A 17 13.21 20.74 14.76
CA ARG A 17 14.48 21.08 15.42
C ARG A 17 14.27 21.60 16.84
N ARG A 18 13.05 22.10 17.15
CA ARG A 18 12.64 22.63 18.45
C ARG A 18 11.15 22.52 18.60
N ILE A 19 10.65 22.63 19.82
CA ILE A 19 9.21 22.69 20.14
C ILE A 19 8.99 23.96 20.98
N ALA A 20 8.88 25.10 20.31
CA ALA A 20 8.75 26.43 20.93
C ALA A 20 7.41 27.10 20.64
N GLY A 21 6.52 26.46 19.87
CA GLY A 21 5.22 27.00 19.51
C GLY A 21 5.23 28.09 18.43
N SER A 22 6.35 28.27 17.75
CA SER A 22 6.52 29.30 16.71
C SER A 22 5.72 29.00 15.43
N THR A 23 5.59 27.72 15.06
CA THR A 23 4.85 27.27 13.88
C THR A 23 3.53 26.61 14.24
N VAL A 24 2.64 26.46 13.26
CA VAL A 24 1.38 25.72 13.44
C VAL A 24 1.66 24.28 13.85
N THR A 25 2.63 23.62 13.21
CA THR A 25 3.05 22.25 13.51
C THR A 25 3.56 22.11 14.95
N GLU A 26 4.43 23.04 15.40
CA GLU A 26 4.92 23.03 16.77
C GLU A 26 3.77 23.19 17.78
N ARG A 27 2.85 24.14 17.55
CA ARG A 27 1.69 24.36 18.46
C ARG A 27 0.76 23.13 18.49
N ALA A 28 0.48 22.52 17.34
CA ALA A 28 -0.35 21.32 17.28
C ALA A 28 0.30 20.12 17.97
N ALA A 29 1.61 19.90 17.77
CA ALA A 29 2.36 18.87 18.48
C ALA A 29 2.35 19.09 19.99
N MET A 30 2.58 20.34 20.45
CA MET A 30 2.50 20.69 21.88
C MET A 30 1.10 20.44 22.45
N ALA A 31 0.05 20.78 21.70
CA ALA A 31 -1.33 20.55 22.14
C ALA A 31 -1.63 19.06 22.27
N ALA A 32 -1.21 18.24 21.30
CA ALA A 32 -1.37 16.78 21.34
C ALA A 32 -0.64 16.18 22.56
N ILE A 33 0.62 16.55 22.79
CA ILE A 33 1.42 16.08 23.93
C ILE A 33 0.77 16.47 25.26
N ARG A 34 0.38 17.74 25.43
CA ARG A 34 -0.23 18.22 26.65
C ARG A 34 -1.60 17.59 26.97
N SER A 35 -2.32 17.20 25.93
CA SER A 35 -3.65 16.58 26.05
C SER A 35 -3.60 15.05 26.06
N GLY A 36 -2.41 14.44 25.99
CA GLY A 36 -2.26 12.99 25.93
C GLY A 36 -2.89 12.37 24.67
N ILE A 37 -2.90 13.10 23.54
CA ILE A 37 -3.51 12.66 22.30
C ILE A 37 -2.42 12.03 21.42
N ALA A 38 -2.61 10.76 21.04
CA ALA A 38 -1.82 10.11 20.01
C ALA A 38 -2.22 10.63 18.63
N VAL A 39 -1.24 10.76 17.72
CA VAL A 39 -1.47 11.14 16.32
C VAL A 39 -0.87 10.07 15.42
N TYR A 40 -1.70 9.46 14.58
CA TYR A 40 -1.30 8.49 13.57
C TYR A 40 -1.61 9.04 12.19
N SER A 41 -0.67 8.88 11.26
CA SER A 41 -0.87 9.31 9.88
C SER A 41 -0.52 8.17 8.93
N ALA A 42 -1.46 7.84 8.03
CA ALA A 42 -1.26 6.86 6.97
C ALA A 42 -1.26 7.59 5.61
N HIS A 43 -0.17 8.25 5.31
CA HIS A 43 0.04 9.04 4.09
C HIS A 43 0.19 8.12 2.86
N THR A 44 1.40 7.97 2.35
CA THR A 44 1.71 7.14 1.18
C THR A 44 1.34 5.65 1.38
N SER A 45 1.28 5.17 2.61
CA SER A 45 0.81 3.81 2.92
C SER A 45 -0.67 3.61 2.58
N LEU A 46 -1.52 4.65 2.75
CA LEU A 46 -2.90 4.61 2.29
C LEU A 46 -2.99 4.69 0.76
N ASP A 47 -2.16 5.56 0.14
CA ASP A 47 -2.18 5.75 -1.32
C ASP A 47 -1.75 4.51 -2.09
N SER A 48 -0.85 3.71 -1.49
CA SER A 48 -0.26 2.54 -2.14
C SER A 48 -0.98 1.22 -1.87
N THR A 49 -2.06 1.23 -1.09
CA THR A 49 -2.83 0.03 -0.77
C THR A 49 -4.05 -0.16 -1.67
N MET A 50 -4.51 -1.39 -1.81
CA MET A 50 -5.83 -1.69 -2.39
C MET A 50 -6.93 -0.95 -1.64
N GLY A 51 -7.89 -0.37 -2.39
CA GLY A 51 -8.95 0.44 -1.79
C GLY A 51 -8.49 1.80 -1.26
N GLY A 52 -7.23 2.20 -1.49
CA GLY A 52 -6.70 3.52 -1.13
C GLY A 52 -7.24 4.65 -1.99
N VAL A 53 -6.63 5.84 -1.86
CA VAL A 53 -7.13 7.09 -2.45
C VAL A 53 -7.39 6.98 -3.96
N SER A 54 -6.44 6.47 -4.74
CA SER A 54 -6.59 6.37 -6.20
C SER A 54 -7.68 5.38 -6.62
N TYR A 55 -7.89 4.31 -5.86
CA TYR A 55 -9.01 3.37 -6.05
C TYR A 55 -10.35 4.04 -5.76
N ALA A 56 -10.45 4.79 -4.67
CA ALA A 56 -11.65 5.54 -4.32
C ALA A 56 -11.98 6.61 -5.38
N MET A 57 -10.96 7.28 -5.94
CA MET A 57 -11.14 8.20 -7.06
C MET A 57 -11.75 7.51 -8.29
N ALA A 58 -11.22 6.34 -8.68
CA ALA A 58 -11.75 5.57 -9.81
C ALA A 58 -13.21 5.16 -9.56
N SER A 59 -13.51 4.66 -8.37
CA SER A 59 -14.87 4.27 -7.97
C SER A 59 -15.86 5.44 -8.04
N ARG A 60 -15.51 6.63 -7.51
CA ARG A 60 -16.35 7.83 -7.59
C ARG A 60 -16.66 8.22 -9.05
N LEU A 61 -15.71 8.03 -9.96
CA LEU A 61 -15.89 8.25 -11.38
C LEU A 61 -16.63 7.10 -12.08
N GLY A 62 -16.92 5.98 -11.41
CA GLY A 62 -17.54 4.80 -12.00
C GLY A 62 -16.63 4.14 -13.04
N ALA A 63 -15.33 4.19 -12.84
CA ALA A 63 -14.33 3.49 -13.62
C ALA A 63 -13.84 2.26 -12.86
N GLU A 64 -13.66 1.16 -13.56
CA GLU A 64 -13.17 -0.11 -13.03
C GLU A 64 -11.64 -0.13 -13.07
N VAL A 65 -11.01 -0.44 -11.94
CA VAL A 65 -9.55 -0.47 -11.86
C VAL A 65 -9.02 -1.72 -12.56
N GLU A 66 -8.13 -1.52 -13.54
CA GLU A 66 -7.44 -2.61 -14.24
C GLU A 66 -6.20 -3.07 -13.46
N ARG A 67 -5.43 -2.14 -12.94
CA ARG A 67 -4.20 -2.38 -12.18
C ARG A 67 -3.67 -1.09 -11.54
N VAL A 68 -2.69 -1.21 -10.65
CA VAL A 68 -1.91 -0.05 -10.20
C VAL A 68 -1.08 0.55 -11.34
N LEU A 69 -0.87 1.85 -11.29
CA LEU A 69 -0.10 2.57 -12.30
C LEU A 69 1.40 2.37 -12.11
N VAL A 70 1.87 2.48 -10.89
CA VAL A 70 3.27 2.28 -10.49
C VAL A 70 3.30 1.23 -9.37
N PRO A 71 3.60 -0.03 -9.70
CA PRO A 71 3.70 -1.08 -8.70
C PRO A 71 4.70 -0.72 -7.61
N SER A 72 4.35 -1.06 -6.38
CA SER A 72 5.23 -0.84 -5.23
C SER A 72 6.44 -1.75 -5.31
N GLU A 73 7.60 -1.24 -4.92
CA GLU A 73 8.78 -2.05 -4.65
C GLU A 73 8.70 -2.75 -3.28
N LEU A 74 7.59 -2.58 -2.56
CA LEU A 74 7.31 -3.33 -1.32
C LEU A 74 7.25 -4.81 -1.67
N GLN A 75 8.36 -5.47 -1.44
CA GLN A 75 8.55 -6.84 -1.85
C GLN A 75 7.95 -7.78 -0.82
N PHE A 76 7.14 -8.70 -1.30
CA PHE A 76 6.90 -9.93 -0.59
C PHE A 76 8.13 -10.82 -0.72
N LYS A 77 8.43 -11.53 0.35
CA LYS A 77 9.53 -12.47 0.42
C LYS A 77 9.02 -13.82 0.85
N ARG A 78 9.69 -14.87 0.42
CA ARG A 78 9.50 -16.19 1.00
C ARG A 78 10.44 -16.33 2.19
N ILE A 79 9.89 -16.58 3.36
CA ILE A 79 10.64 -17.06 4.50
C ILE A 79 10.57 -18.59 4.50
N SER A 80 11.72 -19.22 4.65
CA SER A 80 11.89 -20.66 4.67
C SER A 80 12.68 -21.04 5.92
N VAL A 81 12.09 -21.82 6.80
CA VAL A 81 12.71 -22.26 8.06
C VAL A 81 12.92 -23.76 8.00
N THR A 82 14.18 -24.18 7.97
CA THR A 82 14.55 -25.61 8.04
C THR A 82 14.94 -25.92 9.48
N CYS A 83 14.22 -26.82 10.11
CA CYS A 83 14.36 -27.14 11.54
C CYS A 83 14.20 -28.65 11.81
N PRO A 84 14.59 -29.16 12.99
CA PRO A 84 14.22 -30.47 13.45
C PRO A 84 12.71 -30.68 13.40
N ARG A 85 12.29 -31.89 13.03
CA ARG A 85 10.87 -32.23 12.78
C ARG A 85 9.95 -31.91 13.98
N GLU A 86 10.45 -32.10 15.18
CA GLU A 86 9.73 -31.81 16.43
C GLU A 86 9.42 -30.34 16.63
N LEU A 87 10.19 -29.43 16.00
CA LEU A 87 10.00 -27.98 16.11
C LEU A 87 9.07 -27.42 15.03
N ALA A 88 8.76 -28.19 13.99
CA ALA A 88 7.99 -27.71 12.84
C ALA A 88 6.61 -27.13 13.23
N ALA A 89 5.94 -27.72 14.23
CA ALA A 89 4.65 -27.22 14.72
C ALA A 89 4.79 -25.84 15.38
N SER A 90 5.83 -25.66 16.22
CA SER A 90 6.09 -24.37 16.87
C SER A 90 6.48 -23.29 15.87
N VAL A 91 7.30 -23.63 14.88
CA VAL A 91 7.66 -22.70 13.78
C VAL A 91 6.42 -22.28 13.00
N ARG A 92 5.53 -23.22 12.65
CA ARG A 92 4.26 -22.91 11.97
C ARG A 92 3.40 -21.96 12.77
N LEU A 93 3.25 -22.19 14.07
CA LEU A 93 2.46 -21.31 14.95
C LEU A 93 3.03 -19.88 14.97
N VAL A 94 4.35 -19.73 15.09
CA VAL A 94 5.01 -18.42 15.05
C VAL A 94 4.76 -17.73 13.70
N LEU A 95 4.86 -18.46 12.58
CA LEU A 95 4.58 -17.88 11.26
C LEU A 95 3.13 -17.42 11.13
N LEU A 96 2.17 -18.22 11.59
CA LEU A 96 0.74 -17.90 11.55
C LEU A 96 0.38 -16.73 12.48
N ASP A 97 0.96 -16.67 13.68
CA ASP A 97 0.72 -15.58 14.64
C ASP A 97 1.18 -14.22 14.12
N HIS A 98 2.14 -14.23 13.21
CA HIS A 98 2.62 -13.04 12.49
C HIS A 98 1.90 -12.79 11.14
N ASP A 99 0.74 -13.41 10.90
CA ASP A 99 0.00 -13.33 9.63
C ASP A 99 0.85 -13.71 8.40
N ALA A 100 1.80 -14.63 8.55
CA ALA A 100 2.54 -15.15 7.42
C ALA A 100 1.64 -15.98 6.51
N GLY A 101 1.86 -15.88 5.20
CA GLY A 101 1.03 -16.58 4.22
C GLY A 101 -0.28 -15.88 3.87
N THR A 102 -0.58 -14.72 4.46
CA THR A 102 -1.66 -13.86 3.96
C THR A 102 -1.21 -13.20 2.67
N GLU A 103 -1.60 -13.75 1.54
CA GLU A 103 -1.42 -13.07 0.27
C GLU A 103 -2.39 -11.88 0.21
N PRO A 104 -1.95 -10.70 -0.27
CA PRO A 104 -2.90 -9.64 -0.61
C PRO A 104 -3.82 -10.20 -1.70
N CYS A 105 -5.15 -10.10 -1.47
CA CYS A 105 -6.16 -10.62 -2.38
C CYS A 105 -5.83 -10.32 -3.82
N SER A 106 -5.69 -11.34 -4.65
CA SER A 106 -5.53 -11.24 -6.10
C SER A 106 -6.86 -10.94 -6.81
N ASP A 107 -7.99 -11.03 -6.09
CA ASP A 107 -9.31 -10.89 -6.66
C ASP A 107 -9.78 -9.43 -6.69
N ASN A 108 -9.89 -8.89 -7.91
CA ASN A 108 -10.53 -7.59 -8.17
C ASN A 108 -12.02 -7.54 -7.77
N SER A 109 -12.62 -8.66 -7.36
CA SER A 109 -14.05 -8.76 -7.04
C SER A 109 -14.46 -8.06 -5.73
N SER A 110 -13.51 -7.69 -4.87
CA SER A 110 -13.76 -7.02 -3.58
C SER A 110 -13.34 -5.53 -3.53
N LEU A 111 -13.16 -4.90 -4.69
CA LEU A 111 -12.68 -3.50 -4.80
C LEU A 111 -13.72 -2.43 -4.41
N SER A 112 -14.83 -2.81 -3.80
CA SER A 112 -15.73 -1.83 -3.18
C SER A 112 -15.07 -1.32 -1.90
N PRO A 113 -14.98 0.00 -1.67
CA PRO A 113 -14.50 0.57 -0.41
C PRO A 113 -15.32 0.12 0.81
N THR A 114 -16.48 -0.49 0.57
CA THR A 114 -17.42 -1.01 1.57
C THR A 114 -17.39 -2.54 1.69
N ALA A 115 -16.62 -3.25 0.85
CA ALA A 115 -16.49 -4.69 0.99
C ALA A 115 -15.65 -5.02 2.24
N PRO A 116 -16.08 -5.96 3.10
CA PRO A 116 -15.23 -6.45 4.17
C PRO A 116 -13.94 -6.99 3.54
N VAL A 117 -12.80 -6.67 4.15
CA VAL A 117 -11.53 -7.33 3.82
C VAL A 117 -11.80 -8.83 3.97
N ALA A 118 -11.78 -9.56 2.86
CA ALA A 118 -11.96 -11.00 2.94
C ALA A 118 -10.90 -11.56 3.90
N ASP A 119 -11.33 -12.35 4.87
CA ASP A 119 -10.43 -13.17 5.68
C ASP A 119 -9.72 -14.12 4.70
N THR A 120 -8.53 -13.72 4.27
CA THR A 120 -7.69 -14.60 3.46
C THR A 120 -7.04 -15.58 4.44
N ASP A 121 -7.34 -16.85 4.27
CA ASP A 121 -6.69 -17.90 5.03
C ASP A 121 -5.17 -17.80 4.88
N SER A 122 -4.46 -17.75 6.00
CA SER A 122 -3.00 -17.75 6.01
C SER A 122 -2.48 -19.09 5.54
N ALA A 123 -1.68 -19.12 4.48
CA ALA A 123 -1.12 -20.33 3.92
C ALA A 123 0.35 -20.51 4.34
N VAL A 124 0.61 -21.50 5.17
CA VAL A 124 1.96 -21.96 5.52
C VAL A 124 2.16 -23.36 4.97
N SER A 125 3.13 -23.53 4.08
CA SER A 125 3.48 -24.83 3.52
C SER A 125 4.58 -25.47 4.36
N TYR A 126 4.56 -26.81 4.46
CA TYR A 126 5.64 -27.55 5.10
C TYR A 126 5.84 -28.91 4.43
N TYR A 127 7.07 -29.39 4.44
CA TYR A 127 7.44 -30.70 3.92
C TYR A 127 8.69 -31.23 4.59
N ASP A 128 8.75 -32.55 4.71
CA ASP A 128 9.92 -33.23 5.25
C ASP A 128 11.06 -33.23 4.22
N CYS A 129 12.27 -33.04 4.67
CA CYS A 129 13.48 -33.05 3.87
C CYS A 129 14.61 -33.76 4.63
N GLU A 130 15.61 -34.23 3.90
CA GLU A 130 16.84 -34.76 4.47
C GLU A 130 18.01 -33.85 4.11
N GLU A 131 18.88 -33.62 5.05
CA GLU A 131 20.14 -32.90 4.84
C GLU A 131 21.29 -33.87 4.98
N GLU A 132 22.15 -33.92 3.97
CA GLU A 132 23.41 -34.63 4.02
C GLU A 132 24.53 -33.68 4.45
N SER A 133 25.30 -34.08 5.44
CA SER A 133 26.44 -33.30 5.90
C SER A 133 27.70 -34.17 6.03
N LEU A 134 28.83 -33.56 5.68
CA LEU A 134 30.13 -34.16 5.88
C LEU A 134 30.62 -33.85 7.31
N PRO A 135 31.20 -34.80 8.01
CA PRO A 135 31.79 -34.52 9.32
C PRO A 135 32.96 -33.52 9.19
N LYS A 136 33.09 -32.61 10.18
CA LYS A 136 34.15 -31.58 10.22
C LYS A 136 35.55 -32.16 10.40
N SER A 137 35.64 -33.42 10.78
CA SER A 137 36.92 -34.11 10.97
C SER A 137 36.97 -35.33 10.05
N PRO A 138 38.10 -35.64 9.41
CA PRO A 138 38.25 -36.86 8.64
C PRO A 138 37.95 -38.08 9.52
N GLY A 139 37.25 -39.06 8.97
CA GLY A 139 36.97 -40.30 9.64
C GLY A 139 38.27 -41.08 9.99
N PRO A 140 38.16 -42.09 10.85
CA PRO A 140 39.33 -42.86 11.30
C PRO A 140 40.06 -43.63 10.17
N GLU A 141 39.42 -43.82 9.04
CA GLU A 141 40.02 -44.48 7.88
C GLU A 141 40.19 -43.54 6.69
N PRO A 142 41.37 -43.50 6.03
CA PRO A 142 41.59 -42.67 4.84
C PRO A 142 40.70 -43.16 3.69
N GLY A 143 39.88 -42.23 3.14
CA GLY A 143 39.02 -42.49 1.97
C GLY A 143 37.58 -42.90 2.27
N VAL A 144 37.22 -43.06 3.52
CA VAL A 144 35.82 -43.27 3.93
C VAL A 144 35.19 -41.94 4.32
N VAL A 145 34.17 -41.51 3.55
CA VAL A 145 33.37 -40.33 3.86
C VAL A 145 32.11 -40.78 4.57
N ASP A 146 32.03 -40.46 5.86
CA ASP A 146 30.85 -40.70 6.66
C ASP A 146 29.83 -39.58 6.41
N ILE A 147 28.84 -39.85 5.58
CA ILE A 147 27.75 -38.90 5.29
C ILE A 147 26.70 -39.03 6.39
N ARG A 148 26.45 -37.94 7.09
CA ARG A 148 25.36 -37.89 8.08
C ARG A 148 24.08 -37.42 7.40
N HIS A 149 23.02 -38.22 7.57
CA HIS A 149 21.66 -37.88 7.16
C HIS A 149 20.89 -37.34 8.37
N THR A 150 20.35 -36.15 8.23
CA THR A 150 19.54 -35.52 9.28
C THR A 150 18.14 -35.29 8.73
N ALA A 151 17.15 -35.88 9.38
CA ALA A 151 15.75 -35.68 9.04
C ALA A 151 15.30 -34.31 9.57
N LEU A 152 14.86 -33.43 8.68
CA LEU A 152 14.44 -32.07 8.96
C LEU A 152 13.05 -31.84 8.37
N THR A 153 12.42 -30.76 8.79
CA THR A 153 11.21 -30.22 8.15
C THR A 153 11.47 -28.79 7.72
N ARG A 154 11.07 -28.47 6.51
CA ARG A 154 11.09 -27.12 5.99
C ARG A 154 9.70 -26.54 6.05
N VAL A 155 9.57 -25.38 6.68
CA VAL A 155 8.33 -24.61 6.81
C VAL A 155 8.48 -23.31 6.04
N GLU A 156 7.56 -23.03 5.13
CA GLU A 156 7.65 -21.88 4.23
C GLU A 156 6.36 -21.06 4.27
N ALA A 157 6.53 -19.75 4.16
CA ALA A 157 5.42 -18.82 3.97
C ALA A 157 5.85 -17.60 3.14
N VAL A 158 4.90 -16.98 2.47
CA VAL A 158 5.08 -15.67 1.85
C VAL A 158 4.78 -14.61 2.89
N VAL A 159 5.65 -13.63 3.03
CA VAL A 159 5.52 -12.57 4.05
C VAL A 159 5.92 -11.22 3.48
N PRO A 160 5.31 -10.12 3.97
CA PRO A 160 5.80 -8.78 3.64
C PRO A 160 7.23 -8.58 4.13
N ALA A 161 8.06 -7.91 3.31
CA ALA A 161 9.48 -7.73 3.61
C ALA A 161 9.75 -7.11 4.99
N TRP A 162 8.90 -6.19 5.43
CA TRP A 162 9.06 -5.53 6.74
C TRP A 162 8.79 -6.44 7.94
N LYS A 163 8.10 -7.57 7.75
CA LYS A 163 7.87 -8.57 8.81
C LYS A 163 9.02 -9.56 8.96
N CYS A 164 9.87 -9.72 7.95
CA CYS A 164 10.88 -10.78 7.91
C CYS A 164 11.84 -10.75 9.10
N ALA A 165 12.32 -9.57 9.50
CA ALA A 165 13.28 -9.47 10.60
C ALA A 165 12.65 -9.86 11.96
N GLY A 166 11.41 -9.41 12.22
CA GLY A 166 10.67 -9.77 13.43
C GLY A 166 10.36 -11.26 13.46
N LEU A 167 9.89 -11.83 12.35
CA LEU A 167 9.65 -13.26 12.22
C LEU A 167 10.89 -14.10 12.47
N ALA A 168 12.01 -13.73 11.85
CA ALA A 168 13.27 -14.43 12.05
C ALA A 168 13.71 -14.42 13.52
N ALA A 169 13.55 -13.27 14.20
CA ALA A 169 13.83 -13.15 15.63
C ALA A 169 12.91 -14.07 16.45
N SER A 170 11.58 -14.05 16.22
CA SER A 170 10.64 -14.88 16.95
C SER A 170 10.89 -16.39 16.73
N VAL A 171 11.34 -16.80 15.55
CA VAL A 171 11.72 -18.20 15.30
C VAL A 171 12.96 -18.59 16.12
N THR A 172 13.94 -17.69 16.24
CA THR A 172 15.16 -17.99 17.04
C THR A 172 14.90 -18.03 18.56
N GLU A 173 13.78 -17.47 19.02
CA GLU A 173 13.34 -17.53 20.42
C GLU A 173 12.66 -18.87 20.79
N ILE A 174 12.34 -19.71 19.80
CA ILE A 174 11.77 -21.05 20.06
C ILE A 174 12.84 -21.92 20.74
N PRO A 175 12.59 -22.49 21.91
CA PRO A 175 13.55 -23.38 22.58
C PRO A 175 13.94 -24.58 21.69
N GLY A 176 15.21 -24.76 21.47
CA GLY A 176 15.78 -25.81 20.59
C GLY A 176 15.92 -25.40 19.12
N ALA A 177 15.54 -24.18 18.75
CA ALA A 177 15.65 -23.71 17.36
C ALA A 177 17.03 -23.08 17.02
N GLU A 178 18.04 -23.22 17.88
CA GLU A 178 19.38 -22.64 17.67
C GLU A 178 20.07 -23.20 16.41
N SER A 179 19.65 -24.39 15.96
CA SER A 179 20.15 -25.01 14.74
C SER A 179 19.26 -24.76 13.51
N ALA A 180 18.12 -24.07 13.68
CA ALA A 180 17.24 -23.77 12.56
C ALA A 180 17.92 -22.86 11.54
N LYS A 181 17.76 -23.20 10.26
CA LYS A 181 18.23 -22.36 9.14
C LYS A 181 17.08 -21.54 8.61
N ILE A 182 17.28 -20.23 8.57
CA ILE A 182 16.27 -19.30 8.08
C ILE A 182 16.77 -18.65 6.80
N ASP A 183 16.08 -18.92 5.69
CA ASP A 183 16.33 -18.32 4.40
C ASP A 183 15.23 -17.31 4.08
N ILE A 184 15.59 -16.13 3.60
CA ILE A 184 14.67 -15.08 3.18
C ILE A 184 14.95 -14.74 1.72
N LEU A 185 14.04 -15.15 0.83
CA LEU A 185 14.21 -15.03 -0.61
C LEU A 185 13.26 -13.97 -1.18
N PRO A 186 13.75 -13.06 -2.05
CA PRO A 186 12.87 -12.18 -2.79
C PRO A 186 11.99 -12.98 -3.76
N LEU A 187 10.78 -12.49 -4.04
CA LEU A 187 9.89 -13.06 -5.03
C LEU A 187 9.82 -12.12 -6.23
N ASP A 188 9.97 -12.64 -7.44
CA ASP A 188 9.84 -11.86 -8.67
C ASP A 188 8.37 -11.58 -9.02
N ASN A 189 7.44 -12.47 -8.62
CA ASN A 189 6.01 -12.35 -8.82
C ASN A 189 5.38 -11.50 -7.70
N GLN A 190 5.58 -10.18 -7.76
CA GLN A 190 4.99 -9.25 -6.81
C GLN A 190 3.49 -9.05 -7.07
N PRO A 191 2.67 -8.77 -6.03
CA PRO A 191 1.27 -8.41 -6.19
C PRO A 191 1.14 -7.17 -7.07
N ALA A 192 0.35 -7.28 -8.14
CA ALA A 192 0.14 -6.18 -9.09
C ALA A 192 -0.82 -5.10 -8.57
N ASN A 193 -1.37 -5.25 -7.37
CA ASN A 193 -2.42 -4.42 -6.78
C ASN A 193 -1.93 -3.47 -5.66
N LEU A 194 -0.62 -3.51 -5.32
CA LEU A 194 0.01 -2.57 -4.41
C LEU A 194 0.88 -1.59 -5.17
N GLY A 195 0.71 -0.30 -4.93
CA GLY A 195 1.49 0.75 -5.57
C GLY A 195 0.74 2.06 -5.72
N LEU A 196 1.35 3.04 -6.36
CA LEU A 196 0.83 4.39 -6.48
C LEU A 196 0.05 4.59 -7.78
N GLY A 197 -1.08 5.27 -7.65
CA GLY A 197 -1.99 5.52 -8.76
C GLY A 197 -2.64 4.24 -9.29
N VAL A 198 -3.65 4.42 -10.14
CA VAL A 198 -4.35 3.32 -10.80
C VAL A 198 -4.57 3.61 -12.28
N LEU A 199 -4.60 2.56 -13.08
CA LEU A 199 -5.14 2.56 -14.42
C LEU A 199 -6.55 1.97 -14.35
N ALA A 200 -7.53 2.66 -14.90
CA ALA A 200 -8.94 2.27 -14.82
C ALA A 200 -9.66 2.51 -16.15
N SER A 201 -10.74 1.79 -16.37
CA SER A 201 -11.54 1.91 -17.58
C SER A 201 -13.01 2.14 -17.28
N PHE A 202 -13.65 2.96 -18.09
CA PHE A 202 -15.10 3.07 -18.10
C PHE A 202 -15.70 1.86 -18.83
N PRO A 203 -16.84 1.32 -18.37
CA PRO A 203 -17.57 0.28 -19.09
C PRO A 203 -17.93 0.71 -20.52
N GLN A 204 -18.31 1.98 -20.70
CA GLN A 204 -18.57 2.62 -21.98
C GLN A 204 -17.74 3.89 -22.11
N PRO A 205 -17.22 4.22 -23.32
CA PRO A 205 -16.48 5.45 -23.52
C PRO A 205 -17.34 6.69 -23.23
N VAL A 206 -16.80 7.63 -22.46
CA VAL A 206 -17.40 8.95 -22.19
C VAL A 206 -16.69 10.03 -22.98
N SER A 207 -17.28 11.21 -23.19
CA SER A 207 -16.55 12.36 -23.75
C SER A 207 -15.65 12.99 -22.70
N MET A 208 -14.61 13.71 -23.12
CA MET A 208 -13.74 14.50 -22.22
C MET A 208 -14.55 15.54 -21.44
N ALA A 209 -15.56 16.13 -22.06
CA ALA A 209 -16.47 17.07 -21.40
C ALA A 209 -17.27 16.39 -20.28
N GLU A 210 -17.89 15.25 -20.56
CA GLU A 210 -18.60 14.45 -19.55
C GLU A 210 -17.67 14.05 -18.40
N LEU A 211 -16.43 13.66 -18.70
CA LEU A 211 -15.42 13.36 -17.68
C LEU A 211 -15.10 14.59 -16.82
N ALA A 212 -14.88 15.76 -17.43
CA ALA A 212 -14.61 16.99 -16.71
C ALA A 212 -15.77 17.40 -15.78
N ASP A 213 -17.01 17.29 -16.25
CA ASP A 213 -18.20 17.59 -15.44
C ASP A 213 -18.33 16.60 -14.29
N LYS A 214 -18.09 15.32 -14.55
CA LYS A 214 -18.11 14.28 -13.52
C LYS A 214 -17.02 14.52 -12.46
N ILE A 215 -15.81 14.87 -12.85
CA ILE A 215 -14.73 15.24 -11.94
C ILE A 215 -15.15 16.41 -11.06
N LYS A 216 -15.68 17.49 -11.64
CA LYS A 216 -16.15 18.66 -10.87
C LYS A 216 -17.20 18.28 -9.84
N LYS A 217 -18.16 17.47 -10.24
CA LYS A 217 -19.26 17.03 -9.38
C LYS A 217 -18.78 16.13 -8.23
N GLU A 218 -18.06 15.08 -8.56
CA GLU A 218 -17.69 14.02 -7.59
C GLU A 218 -16.60 14.46 -6.60
N PHE A 219 -15.71 15.37 -7.01
CA PHE A 219 -14.65 15.90 -6.15
C PHE A 219 -14.91 17.31 -5.64
N GLY A 220 -16.01 17.95 -6.03
CA GLY A 220 -16.34 19.32 -5.61
C GLY A 220 -15.37 20.39 -6.14
N CYS A 221 -14.71 20.13 -7.27
CA CYS A 221 -13.71 21.04 -7.83
C CYS A 221 -14.35 22.35 -8.33
N ARG A 222 -13.92 23.48 -7.78
CA ARG A 222 -14.33 24.81 -8.28
C ARG A 222 -13.68 25.14 -9.62
N ALA A 223 -12.46 24.70 -9.83
CA ALA A 223 -11.71 24.85 -11.07
C ALA A 223 -10.87 23.60 -11.32
N ILE A 224 -10.67 23.29 -12.61
CA ILE A 224 -9.77 22.22 -13.05
C ILE A 224 -8.80 22.83 -14.05
N ARG A 225 -7.50 22.59 -13.87
CA ARG A 225 -6.50 22.89 -14.90
C ARG A 225 -6.41 21.74 -15.87
N VAL A 226 -6.47 22.00 -17.18
CA VAL A 226 -6.36 20.95 -18.19
C VAL A 226 -5.23 21.24 -19.17
N SER A 227 -4.62 20.19 -19.70
CA SER A 227 -3.58 20.33 -20.72
C SER A 227 -4.16 20.73 -22.08
N ALA A 228 -3.32 21.23 -22.98
CA ALA A 228 -3.71 21.57 -24.35
C ALA A 228 -4.21 20.36 -25.17
N ALA A 229 -3.97 19.13 -24.72
CA ALA A 229 -4.50 17.91 -25.32
C ALA A 229 -5.99 17.66 -25.01
N TYR A 230 -6.60 18.48 -24.15
CA TYR A 230 -8.02 18.38 -23.84
C TYR A 230 -8.87 18.75 -25.08
N ALA A 231 -9.70 17.82 -25.54
CA ALA A 231 -10.65 18.00 -26.62
C ALA A 231 -12.03 17.53 -26.12
N PRO A 232 -13.01 18.45 -25.96
CA PRO A 232 -14.29 18.15 -25.29
C PRO A 232 -15.02 16.93 -25.85
N ASP A 233 -15.04 16.76 -27.17
CA ASP A 233 -15.77 15.72 -27.88
C ASP A 233 -14.98 14.40 -28.00
N ALA A 234 -13.69 14.40 -27.68
CA ALA A 234 -12.87 13.19 -27.73
C ALA A 234 -13.38 12.14 -26.75
N LYS A 235 -13.45 10.89 -27.20
CA LYS A 235 -13.90 9.78 -26.37
C LYS A 235 -12.79 9.19 -25.54
N VAL A 236 -13.08 8.97 -24.26
CA VAL A 236 -12.18 8.40 -23.24
C VAL A 236 -12.81 7.14 -22.71
N ARG A 237 -12.06 6.07 -22.73
CA ARG A 237 -12.41 4.82 -22.07
C ARG A 237 -11.44 4.49 -20.93
N ARG A 238 -10.13 4.69 -21.17
CA ARG A 238 -9.08 4.34 -20.23
C ARG A 238 -8.47 5.61 -19.62
N ILE A 239 -8.47 5.66 -18.30
CA ILE A 239 -7.95 6.79 -17.52
C ILE A 239 -6.89 6.29 -16.53
N ALA A 240 -5.94 7.17 -16.18
CA ALA A 240 -5.07 6.94 -15.05
C ALA A 240 -5.36 7.99 -13.96
N LEU A 241 -5.25 7.59 -12.71
CA LEU A 241 -5.53 8.45 -11.55
C LEU A 241 -4.42 8.31 -10.52
N CYS A 242 -4.09 9.44 -9.90
CA CYS A 242 -3.21 9.46 -8.73
C CYS A 242 -3.68 10.57 -7.78
N GLY A 243 -4.05 10.22 -6.55
CA GLY A 243 -4.36 11.20 -5.51
C GLY A 243 -3.13 12.02 -5.15
N GLY A 244 -3.33 13.29 -4.74
CA GLY A 244 -2.26 14.20 -4.41
C GLY A 244 -1.34 14.56 -5.59
N ALA A 245 -0.08 14.83 -5.29
CA ALA A 245 0.92 15.26 -6.26
C ALA A 245 1.44 14.08 -7.11
N GLY A 246 0.95 13.97 -8.33
CA GLY A 246 1.28 12.86 -9.24
C GLY A 246 1.97 13.28 -10.55
N GLY A 247 2.56 14.47 -10.62
CA GLY A 247 3.21 14.94 -11.86
C GLY A 247 4.30 14.00 -12.40
N GLU A 248 5.00 13.28 -11.52
CA GLU A 248 6.05 12.33 -11.89
C GLU A 248 5.52 11.07 -12.62
N PHE A 249 4.24 10.75 -12.49
CA PHE A 249 3.64 9.56 -13.08
C PHE A 249 3.00 9.79 -14.46
N ILE A 250 3.02 11.01 -15.00
CA ILE A 250 2.47 11.32 -16.32
C ILE A 250 3.04 10.42 -17.41
N GLY A 251 4.37 10.19 -17.38
CA GLY A 251 5.03 9.28 -18.32
C GLY A 251 4.54 7.84 -18.22
N LYS A 252 4.32 7.37 -16.99
CA LYS A 252 3.79 6.02 -16.71
C LYS A 252 2.35 5.88 -17.19
N ALA A 253 1.50 6.89 -16.92
CA ALA A 253 0.11 6.92 -17.39
C ALA A 253 0.02 6.85 -18.91
N ARG A 254 0.87 7.63 -19.61
CA ARG A 254 0.94 7.60 -21.08
C ARG A 254 1.38 6.23 -21.60
N SER A 255 2.46 5.67 -21.05
CA SER A 255 2.98 4.35 -21.44
C SER A 255 1.98 3.22 -21.17
N ALA A 256 1.11 3.40 -20.17
CA ALA A 256 0.01 2.49 -19.88
C ALA A 256 -1.19 2.61 -20.84
N GLY A 257 -1.15 3.56 -21.77
CA GLY A 257 -2.22 3.79 -22.76
C GLY A 257 -3.42 4.55 -22.20
N ALA A 258 -3.26 5.31 -21.11
CA ALA A 258 -4.32 6.19 -20.62
C ALA A 258 -4.58 7.32 -21.63
N GLN A 259 -5.86 7.65 -21.82
CA GLN A 259 -6.31 8.76 -22.67
C GLN A 259 -6.47 10.04 -21.86
N ALA A 260 -6.72 9.92 -20.55
CA ALA A 260 -6.73 11.01 -19.60
C ALA A 260 -5.96 10.62 -18.33
N TYR A 261 -5.27 11.58 -17.72
CA TYR A 261 -4.60 11.44 -16.43
C TYR A 261 -5.16 12.48 -15.46
N ILE A 262 -5.59 12.03 -14.30
CA ILE A 262 -6.24 12.83 -13.26
C ILE A 262 -5.39 12.80 -12.01
N SER A 263 -4.90 13.98 -11.56
CA SER A 263 -4.04 14.10 -10.38
C SER A 263 -4.06 15.55 -9.87
N ALA A 264 -3.08 15.93 -9.06
CA ALA A 264 -2.94 17.28 -8.55
C ALA A 264 -1.50 17.77 -8.58
N ASP A 265 -1.31 19.05 -8.26
CA ASP A 265 -0.01 19.73 -8.16
C ASP A 265 0.87 19.61 -9.43
N ILE A 266 0.23 19.58 -10.58
CA ILE A 266 0.92 19.47 -11.87
C ILE A 266 1.63 20.80 -12.17
N ARG A 267 2.93 20.74 -12.40
CA ARG A 267 3.74 21.92 -12.67
C ARG A 267 3.55 22.41 -14.09
N TYR A 268 3.87 23.67 -14.34
CA TYR A 268 3.79 24.29 -15.67
C TYR A 268 4.55 23.47 -16.74
N HIS A 269 5.77 23.03 -16.43
CA HIS A 269 6.58 22.26 -17.38
C HIS A 269 5.96 20.91 -17.70
N ASP A 270 5.31 20.27 -16.72
CA ASP A 270 4.60 19.00 -16.95
C ASP A 270 3.45 19.19 -17.97
N PHE A 271 2.72 20.31 -17.91
CA PHE A 271 1.73 20.66 -18.93
C PHE A 271 2.38 21.02 -20.28
N ALA A 272 3.48 21.77 -20.26
CA ALA A 272 4.17 22.23 -21.47
C ALA A 272 4.73 21.06 -22.29
N ASP A 273 5.27 20.04 -21.61
CA ASP A 273 5.83 18.83 -22.21
C ASP A 273 4.75 17.84 -22.71
N ASN A 274 3.48 18.06 -22.30
CA ASN A 274 2.37 17.17 -22.58
C ASN A 274 1.22 17.88 -23.34
N ARG A 275 1.56 18.52 -24.46
CA ARG A 275 0.61 19.31 -25.27
C ARG A 275 -0.30 18.49 -26.16
N SER A 276 0.03 17.22 -26.42
CA SER A 276 -0.71 16.35 -27.33
C SER A 276 -0.83 14.92 -26.75
N GLY A 277 -1.77 14.17 -27.26
CA GLY A 277 -2.02 12.79 -26.86
C GLY A 277 -2.92 12.72 -25.64
N MET A 278 -2.39 12.29 -24.49
CA MET A 278 -3.16 12.12 -23.25
C MET A 278 -3.51 13.48 -22.63
N ALA A 279 -4.79 13.70 -22.33
CA ALA A 279 -5.24 14.89 -21.59
C ALA A 279 -4.86 14.78 -20.10
N ILE A 280 -4.37 15.87 -19.51
CA ILE A 280 -4.05 15.95 -18.09
C ILE A 280 -5.08 16.82 -17.39
N PHE A 281 -5.61 16.34 -16.27
CA PHE A 281 -6.52 17.06 -15.39
C PHE A 281 -5.85 17.23 -14.03
N ASP A 282 -5.57 18.48 -13.67
CA ASP A 282 -5.18 18.84 -12.32
C ASP A 282 -6.40 19.35 -11.58
N ILE A 283 -6.86 18.56 -10.62
CA ILE A 283 -8.13 18.76 -9.93
C ILE A 283 -7.99 19.41 -8.56
N GLY A 284 -6.75 19.65 -8.12
CA GLY A 284 -6.42 20.17 -6.79
C GLY A 284 -6.11 19.05 -5.79
N HIS A 285 -5.14 19.32 -4.92
CA HIS A 285 -4.63 18.35 -3.96
C HIS A 285 -5.70 17.91 -2.97
N PHE A 286 -6.33 18.88 -2.32
CA PHE A 286 -7.40 18.62 -1.34
C PHE A 286 -8.57 17.84 -1.95
N GLU A 287 -8.99 18.24 -3.14
CA GLU A 287 -10.10 17.61 -3.86
C GLU A 287 -9.78 16.15 -4.21
N SER A 288 -8.58 15.87 -4.69
CA SER A 288 -8.14 14.52 -5.08
C SER A 288 -8.03 13.55 -3.90
N GLU A 289 -7.75 14.06 -2.70
CA GLU A 289 -7.56 13.26 -1.49
C GLU A 289 -8.73 13.34 -0.50
N SER A 290 -9.79 14.08 -0.84
CA SER A 290 -10.96 14.27 0.05
C SER A 290 -11.61 12.96 0.49
N CYS A 291 -11.42 11.88 -0.26
CA CYS A 291 -11.93 10.54 0.07
C CYS A 291 -11.12 9.83 1.18
N ALA A 292 -9.90 10.27 1.49
CA ALA A 292 -9.05 9.60 2.48
C ALA A 292 -9.74 9.49 3.86
N LYS A 293 -10.49 10.53 4.23
CA LYS A 293 -11.26 10.57 5.49
C LYS A 293 -12.36 9.51 5.53
N ASP A 294 -13.08 9.31 4.43
CA ASP A 294 -14.11 8.28 4.30
C ASP A 294 -13.49 6.89 4.42
N ILE A 295 -12.34 6.67 3.76
CA ILE A 295 -11.63 5.40 3.82
C ILE A 295 -11.23 5.08 5.27
N PHE A 296 -10.62 6.01 5.98
CA PHE A 296 -10.28 5.81 7.40
C PHE A 296 -11.48 5.51 8.26
N TYR A 297 -12.57 6.26 8.08
CA TYR A 297 -13.78 6.05 8.85
C TYR A 297 -14.32 4.63 8.66
N HIS A 298 -14.43 4.17 7.42
CA HIS A 298 -14.90 2.81 7.11
C HIS A 298 -13.97 1.72 7.64
N VAL A 299 -12.67 1.86 7.45
CA VAL A 299 -11.69 0.87 7.94
C VAL A 299 -11.73 0.78 9.46
N LEU A 300 -11.75 1.92 10.16
CA LEU A 300 -11.73 1.95 11.63
C LEU A 300 -13.03 1.42 12.22
N THR A 301 -14.18 1.80 11.69
CA THR A 301 -15.48 1.33 12.19
C THR A 301 -15.69 -0.16 11.96
N ASN A 302 -15.24 -0.68 10.82
CA ASN A 302 -15.38 -2.10 10.51
C ASN A 302 -14.42 -2.96 11.32
N LYS A 303 -13.17 -2.52 11.50
CA LYS A 303 -12.13 -3.31 12.17
C LYS A 303 -12.21 -3.19 13.69
N PHE A 304 -12.65 -2.07 14.23
CA PHE A 304 -12.67 -1.76 15.66
C PHE A 304 -14.08 -1.39 16.13
N ALA A 305 -14.98 -2.36 16.13
CA ALA A 305 -16.39 -2.17 16.48
C ALA A 305 -16.62 -1.54 17.88
N ASN A 306 -15.65 -1.66 18.79
CA ASN A 306 -15.72 -1.12 20.15
C ASN A 306 -15.18 0.32 20.27
N PHE A 307 -14.68 0.91 19.17
CA PHE A 307 -14.16 2.27 19.19
C PHE A 307 -15.24 3.27 18.77
N ALA A 308 -15.33 4.39 19.50
CA ALA A 308 -16.11 5.52 19.06
C ALA A 308 -15.28 6.32 18.04
N VAL A 309 -15.61 6.19 16.77
CA VAL A 309 -14.95 6.90 15.67
C VAL A 309 -15.74 8.16 15.36
N TYR A 310 -15.10 9.33 15.44
CA TYR A 310 -15.68 10.62 15.11
C TYR A 310 -15.09 11.15 13.80
N TYR A 311 -15.96 11.63 12.94
CA TYR A 311 -15.61 12.24 11.68
C TYR A 311 -15.36 13.75 11.88
N SER A 312 -14.23 14.29 11.39
CA SER A 312 -13.96 15.72 11.49
C SER A 312 -14.80 16.51 10.50
N GLU A 313 -15.55 17.52 10.99
CA GLU A 313 -16.39 18.39 10.16
C GLU A 313 -15.77 19.78 9.95
N ILE A 314 -14.65 20.07 10.61
CA ILE A 314 -13.99 21.40 10.57
C ILE A 314 -12.92 21.51 9.50
N GLU A 315 -12.68 20.44 8.75
CA GLU A 315 -11.68 20.42 7.69
C GLU A 315 -12.15 21.26 6.49
N SER A 316 -11.28 22.09 5.97
CA SER A 316 -11.55 22.91 4.81
C SER A 316 -10.35 22.98 3.89
N ASN A 317 -10.60 23.11 2.59
CA ASN A 317 -9.55 23.36 1.61
C ASN A 317 -8.82 24.67 1.94
N PRO A 318 -7.50 24.63 2.18
CA PRO A 318 -6.73 25.86 2.42
C PRO A 318 -6.58 26.73 1.16
N VAL A 319 -6.81 26.18 -0.03
CA VAL A 319 -6.76 26.89 -1.33
C VAL A 319 -8.14 27.47 -1.62
N LYS A 320 -8.18 28.74 -1.93
CA LYS A 320 -9.40 29.45 -2.35
C LYS A 320 -9.25 29.91 -3.79
N TYR A 321 -10.29 29.68 -4.58
CA TYR A 321 -10.39 30.17 -5.95
C TYR A 321 -11.23 31.45 -5.93
N LEU A 322 -10.73 32.53 -6.53
CA LEU A 322 -11.39 33.84 -6.62
C LEU A 322 -12.15 33.97 -7.93
#